data_8a1c16cfb5ee703548cde19fa6af02af
#
_entry.id   8a1c16cfb5ee703548cde19fa6af02af
#
_cell.length_a   1.000
_cell.length_b   1.000
_cell.length_c   1.000
_cell.angle_alpha   90.00
_cell.angle_beta   90.00
_cell.angle_gamma   90.00
#
_symmetry.space_group_name_H-M   'P 1'
#
loop_
_entity.id
_entity.type
_entity.pdbx_description
1 polymer ?
#
loop_
_entity_poly.entity_id
_entity_poly.type
_entity_poly.pdbx_seq_one_letter_code
_entity_poly.pdbx_strand_id
1 'polypeptide(L)'
;MNNIAVITGSNGMDAKTLTHFLLSKGYKVILTYRRNSFFDEGNIKKHFIKDLMDNPNAELHLEVCDISCQNSVVECIKSILKRHSRIDELYLLAANSHVGESFKNKELSIQTNGMSVYYFLECLKNNSPKTKTYFAATSELVGGTESGAFNENDKWNPKSPYAIGKALGARWIDFYRNSIDSNLFCCYGILFNHSNIYRSKDFAIRKITNTAAKIALGKEKELKLGHLEWARDEHWSDFGCEAMWKMLQLKSPENFVVGNGETHWGEEYVENAFSFFNINWRDYVKFDDSLKRPNEVVRLIADPINAKEKLGWIQNRISFKTHINLMCKYDYELESGMNPERPNVFSL
;
A
#
# COMPACT_ATOMS: atom_id res chain seq x y z
N MET A 1 -7.71 -20.78 -18.61
CA MET A 1 -6.34 -20.50 -18.12
C MET A 1 -6.45 -19.42 -17.09
N ASN A 2 -5.78 -19.56 -15.94
CA ASN A 2 -5.81 -18.57 -14.86
C ASN A 2 -5.07 -17.31 -15.29
N ASN A 3 -5.55 -16.14 -14.85
CA ASN A 3 -4.84 -14.89 -15.04
C ASN A 3 -3.52 -14.90 -14.27
N ILE A 4 -2.48 -14.31 -14.86
CA ILE A 4 -1.14 -14.20 -14.29
C ILE A 4 -0.91 -12.77 -13.85
N ALA A 5 -0.74 -12.59 -12.53
CA ALA A 5 -0.46 -11.30 -11.93
C ALA A 5 0.96 -11.25 -11.35
N VAL A 6 1.69 -10.21 -11.68
CA VAL A 6 3.00 -9.90 -11.07
C VAL A 6 2.79 -8.77 -10.06
N ILE A 7 3.25 -8.97 -8.83
CA ILE A 7 3.18 -7.97 -7.76
C ILE A 7 4.59 -7.66 -7.28
N THR A 8 4.99 -6.40 -7.31
CA THR A 8 6.30 -5.99 -6.81
C THR A 8 6.29 -5.73 -5.31
N GLY A 9 7.34 -6.18 -4.60
CA GLY A 9 7.55 -5.88 -3.18
C GLY A 9 6.85 -6.84 -2.19
N SER A 10 7.17 -8.12 -2.24
CA SER A 10 6.56 -9.22 -1.46
C SER A 10 6.38 -8.99 0.05
N ASN A 11 7.22 -8.14 0.66
CA ASN A 11 7.14 -7.85 2.11
C ASN A 11 6.19 -6.70 2.46
N GLY A 12 5.72 -5.95 1.44
CA GLY A 12 4.83 -4.81 1.64
C GLY A 12 3.42 -5.23 2.10
N MET A 13 2.76 -4.36 2.86
CA MET A 13 1.40 -4.56 3.34
C MET A 13 0.44 -4.83 2.16
N ASP A 14 0.43 -3.95 1.17
CA ASP A 14 -0.48 -4.05 0.03
C ASP A 14 -0.15 -5.26 -0.85
N ALA A 15 1.14 -5.59 -1.02
CA ALA A 15 1.53 -6.76 -1.78
C ALA A 15 1.02 -8.05 -1.14
N LYS A 16 1.11 -8.18 0.19
CA LYS A 16 0.55 -9.32 0.94
C LYS A 16 -0.98 -9.35 0.81
N THR A 17 -1.63 -8.22 1.04
CA THR A 17 -3.08 -8.09 1.00
C THR A 17 -3.64 -8.40 -0.39
N LEU A 18 -3.04 -7.84 -1.44
CA LEU A 18 -3.44 -8.09 -2.83
C LEU A 18 -3.18 -9.55 -3.23
N THR A 19 -2.11 -10.16 -2.72
CA THR A 19 -1.83 -11.59 -2.96
C THR A 19 -2.94 -12.47 -2.41
N HIS A 20 -3.37 -12.29 -1.15
CA HIS A 20 -4.53 -12.99 -0.60
C HIS A 20 -5.78 -12.84 -1.47
N PHE A 21 -6.06 -11.60 -1.88
CA PHE A 21 -7.21 -11.29 -2.73
C PHE A 21 -7.15 -11.97 -4.11
N LEU A 22 -6.00 -11.95 -4.78
CA LEU A 22 -5.86 -12.57 -6.10
C LEU A 22 -5.82 -14.11 -6.03
N LEU A 23 -5.18 -14.69 -5.02
CA LEU A 23 -5.21 -16.14 -4.80
C LEU A 23 -6.64 -16.63 -4.55
N SER A 24 -7.47 -15.91 -3.78
CA SER A 24 -8.87 -16.25 -3.58
C SER A 24 -9.69 -16.22 -4.88
N LYS A 25 -9.24 -15.46 -5.89
CA LYS A 25 -9.83 -15.42 -7.25
C LYS A 25 -9.22 -16.45 -8.23
N GLY A 26 -8.31 -17.30 -7.79
CA GLY A 26 -7.70 -18.35 -8.61
C GLY A 26 -6.60 -17.85 -9.55
N TYR A 27 -5.99 -16.70 -9.25
CA TYR A 27 -4.86 -16.20 -10.04
C TYR A 27 -3.60 -17.04 -9.81
N LYS A 28 -2.74 -17.06 -10.83
CA LYS A 28 -1.32 -17.34 -10.66
C LYS A 28 -0.63 -16.05 -10.28
N VAL A 29 -0.15 -15.95 -9.05
CA VAL A 29 0.53 -14.76 -8.51
C VAL A 29 2.04 -14.96 -8.51
N ILE A 30 2.76 -13.99 -9.04
CA ILE A 30 4.22 -13.92 -9.03
C ILE A 30 4.63 -12.73 -8.17
N LEU A 31 5.15 -13.00 -6.97
CA LEU A 31 5.66 -11.97 -6.07
C LEU A 31 7.12 -11.70 -6.35
N THR A 32 7.47 -10.43 -6.55
CA THR A 32 8.88 -10.09 -6.66
C THR A 32 9.48 -9.66 -5.32
N TYR A 33 10.75 -9.99 -5.13
CA TYR A 33 11.51 -9.64 -3.94
C TYR A 33 12.94 -9.22 -4.28
N ARG A 34 13.53 -8.41 -3.40
CA ARG A 34 14.94 -8.08 -3.49
C ARG A 34 15.75 -9.10 -2.67
N ARG A 35 16.75 -9.71 -3.27
CA ARG A 35 17.65 -10.63 -2.57
C ARG A 35 18.44 -9.88 -1.49
N ASN A 36 18.28 -10.29 -0.26
CA ASN A 36 19.08 -9.82 0.88
C ASN A 36 19.34 -11.00 1.85
N SER A 37 20.19 -10.80 2.84
CA SER A 37 20.57 -11.84 3.81
C SER A 37 19.43 -12.31 4.73
N PHE A 38 18.31 -11.59 4.79
CA PHE A 38 17.16 -11.91 5.64
C PHE A 38 15.96 -12.49 4.84
N PHE A 39 16.17 -12.75 3.55
CA PHE A 39 15.09 -13.26 2.71
C PHE A 39 14.90 -14.76 2.93
N ASP A 40 13.69 -15.15 3.32
CA ASP A 40 13.25 -16.55 3.47
C ASP A 40 12.00 -16.82 2.64
N GLU A 41 12.19 -17.52 1.52
CA GLU A 41 11.08 -17.93 0.62
C GLU A 41 10.04 -18.79 1.32
N GLY A 42 10.49 -19.65 2.24
CA GLY A 42 9.61 -20.54 2.99
C GLY A 42 8.65 -19.75 3.87
N ASN A 43 9.12 -18.70 4.53
CA ASN A 43 8.27 -17.84 5.35
C ASN A 43 7.26 -17.04 4.52
N ILE A 44 7.64 -16.57 3.33
CA ILE A 44 6.68 -15.91 2.43
C ILE A 44 5.60 -16.89 2.00
N LYS A 45 5.97 -18.08 1.54
CA LYS A 45 5.00 -19.09 1.09
C LYS A 45 4.08 -19.57 2.22
N LYS A 46 4.61 -19.79 3.42
CA LYS A 46 3.81 -20.18 4.61
C LYS A 46 2.70 -19.20 4.90
N HIS A 47 2.92 -17.90 4.63
CA HIS A 47 1.93 -16.85 4.84
C HIS A 47 0.65 -17.04 4.01
N PHE A 48 0.73 -17.73 2.87
CA PHE A 48 -0.35 -17.93 1.91
C PHE A 48 -0.81 -19.40 1.79
N ILE A 49 -0.35 -20.29 2.67
CA ILE A 49 -0.70 -21.72 2.60
C ILE A 49 -2.21 -21.93 2.61
N LYS A 50 -2.93 -21.20 3.49
CA LYS A 50 -4.39 -21.33 3.59
C LYS A 50 -5.08 -20.97 2.28
N ASP A 51 -4.69 -19.84 1.65
CA ASP A 51 -5.29 -19.43 0.37
C ASP A 51 -5.07 -20.45 -0.75
N LEU A 52 -3.88 -21.06 -0.79
CA LEU A 52 -3.54 -22.10 -1.77
C LEU A 52 -4.27 -23.41 -1.50
N MET A 53 -4.55 -23.74 -0.24
CA MET A 53 -5.35 -24.90 0.12
C MET A 53 -6.85 -24.69 -0.17
N ASP A 54 -7.35 -23.49 0.11
CA ASP A 54 -8.75 -23.11 -0.11
C ASP A 54 -9.08 -22.97 -1.61
N ASN A 55 -8.09 -22.66 -2.45
CA ASN A 55 -8.24 -22.54 -3.90
C ASN A 55 -7.17 -23.32 -4.68
N PRO A 56 -7.42 -24.59 -5.02
CA PRO A 56 -6.45 -25.45 -5.71
C PRO A 56 -6.04 -24.96 -7.12
N ASN A 57 -6.79 -24.02 -7.70
CA ASN A 57 -6.45 -23.43 -8.99
C ASN A 57 -5.46 -22.27 -8.87
N ALA A 58 -5.25 -21.74 -7.66
CA ALA A 58 -4.31 -20.65 -7.43
C ALA A 58 -2.87 -21.17 -7.35
N GLU A 59 -1.93 -20.35 -7.82
CA GLU A 59 -0.50 -20.64 -7.74
C GLU A 59 0.27 -19.43 -7.21
N LEU A 60 1.31 -19.67 -6.42
CA LEU A 60 2.22 -18.64 -5.93
C LEU A 60 3.67 -18.94 -6.32
N HIS A 61 4.27 -18.00 -7.04
CA HIS A 61 5.67 -18.04 -7.44
C HIS A 61 6.43 -16.82 -6.89
N LEU A 62 7.73 -16.99 -6.73
CA LEU A 62 8.63 -15.93 -6.28
C LEU A 62 9.68 -15.65 -7.35
N GLU A 63 9.99 -14.36 -7.59
CA GLU A 63 10.97 -13.92 -8.57
C GLU A 63 11.86 -12.82 -7.99
N VAL A 64 13.17 -12.91 -8.27
CA VAL A 64 14.11 -11.87 -7.84
C VAL A 64 13.96 -10.62 -8.71
N CYS A 65 13.81 -9.46 -8.09
CA CYS A 65 13.77 -8.18 -8.77
C CYS A 65 14.22 -7.04 -7.84
N ASP A 66 15.30 -6.38 -8.16
CA ASP A 66 15.63 -5.08 -7.58
C ASP A 66 15.08 -3.99 -8.49
N ILE A 67 13.99 -3.35 -8.05
CA ILE A 67 13.29 -2.33 -8.85
C ILE A 67 14.12 -1.06 -9.07
N SER A 68 15.16 -0.82 -8.27
CA SER A 68 16.09 0.30 -8.46
C SER A 68 17.11 0.08 -9.58
N CYS A 69 17.19 -1.13 -10.13
CA CYS A 69 18.13 -1.52 -11.17
C CYS A 69 17.39 -1.91 -12.46
N GLN A 70 17.58 -1.15 -13.52
CA GLN A 70 16.93 -1.39 -14.81
C GLN A 70 17.20 -2.80 -15.35
N ASN A 71 18.45 -3.26 -15.30
CA ASN A 71 18.81 -4.60 -15.77
C ASN A 71 18.09 -5.70 -14.98
N SER A 72 17.97 -5.54 -13.65
CA SER A 72 17.25 -6.50 -12.81
C SER A 72 15.77 -6.56 -13.18
N VAL A 73 15.14 -5.43 -13.47
CA VAL A 73 13.75 -5.38 -13.96
C VAL A 73 13.59 -6.11 -15.29
N VAL A 74 14.49 -5.86 -16.25
CA VAL A 74 14.47 -6.50 -17.57
C VAL A 74 14.65 -8.01 -17.45
N GLU A 75 15.62 -8.48 -16.66
CA GLU A 75 15.86 -9.90 -16.41
C GLU A 75 14.67 -10.57 -15.73
N CYS A 76 14.07 -9.93 -14.73
CA CYS A 76 12.90 -10.41 -14.04
C CYS A 76 11.71 -10.61 -14.99
N ILE A 77 11.35 -9.60 -15.78
CA ILE A 77 10.23 -9.69 -16.74
C ILE A 77 10.51 -10.76 -17.81
N LYS A 78 11.71 -10.80 -18.38
CA LYS A 78 12.08 -11.84 -19.35
C LYS A 78 12.03 -13.24 -18.77
N SER A 79 12.49 -13.44 -17.52
CA SER A 79 12.43 -14.71 -16.82
C SER A 79 10.98 -15.17 -16.63
N ILE A 80 10.09 -14.27 -16.21
CA ILE A 80 8.66 -14.55 -16.04
C ILE A 80 8.04 -14.94 -17.40
N LEU A 81 8.28 -14.15 -18.44
CA LEU A 81 7.72 -14.42 -19.78
C LEU A 81 8.23 -15.74 -20.36
N LYS A 82 9.49 -16.10 -20.11
CA LYS A 82 10.05 -17.41 -20.53
C LYS A 82 9.34 -18.58 -19.87
N ARG A 83 8.95 -18.46 -18.58
CA ARG A 83 8.31 -19.55 -17.83
C ARG A 83 6.79 -19.62 -18.04
N HIS A 84 6.13 -18.47 -18.20
CA HIS A 84 4.69 -18.36 -18.19
C HIS A 84 4.08 -17.87 -19.51
N SER A 85 4.90 -17.48 -20.49
CA SER A 85 4.54 -17.01 -21.83
C SER A 85 3.77 -15.68 -21.89
N ARG A 86 3.19 -15.21 -20.79
CA ARG A 86 2.47 -13.94 -20.71
C ARG A 86 2.46 -13.39 -19.28
N ILE A 87 2.14 -12.11 -19.16
CA ILE A 87 1.76 -11.42 -17.93
C ILE A 87 0.46 -10.70 -18.24
N ASP A 88 -0.62 -11.00 -17.51
CA ASP A 88 -1.91 -10.34 -17.74
C ASP A 88 -1.97 -9.02 -16.97
N GLU A 89 -1.49 -9.01 -15.72
CA GLU A 89 -1.53 -7.85 -14.84
C GLU A 89 -0.20 -7.64 -14.11
N LEU A 90 0.23 -6.38 -14.00
CA LEU A 90 1.39 -5.97 -13.21
C LEU A 90 0.99 -4.91 -12.19
N TYR A 91 1.30 -5.16 -10.93
CA TYR A 91 1.06 -4.23 -9.82
C TYR A 91 2.38 -3.70 -9.27
N LEU A 92 2.66 -2.43 -9.54
CA LEU A 92 3.87 -1.73 -9.08
C LEU A 92 3.63 -1.16 -7.67
N LEU A 93 3.83 -2.00 -6.65
CA LEU A 93 3.59 -1.68 -5.24
C LEU A 93 4.90 -1.47 -4.45
N ALA A 94 6.02 -2.03 -4.92
CA ALA A 94 7.31 -1.84 -4.26
C ALA A 94 7.73 -0.37 -4.26
N ALA A 95 8.10 0.14 -3.11
CA ALA A 95 8.49 1.53 -2.92
C ALA A 95 9.36 1.70 -1.66
N ASN A 96 10.14 2.77 -1.61
CA ASN A 96 10.61 3.32 -0.33
C ASN A 96 9.49 4.19 0.25
N SER A 97 8.62 3.58 1.06
CA SER A 97 7.32 4.17 1.45
C SER A 97 7.36 5.04 2.72
N HIS A 98 8.48 5.07 3.45
CA HIS A 98 8.59 5.86 4.66
C HIS A 98 8.96 7.30 4.34
N VAL A 99 7.99 8.24 4.47
CA VAL A 99 8.16 9.65 4.12
C VAL A 99 9.35 10.29 4.87
N GLY A 100 9.47 10.07 6.18
CA GLY A 100 10.57 10.60 6.99
C GLY A 100 11.95 10.14 6.52
N GLU A 101 12.11 8.87 6.17
CA GLU A 101 13.38 8.31 5.66
C GLU A 101 13.73 8.85 4.26
N SER A 102 12.74 9.26 3.47
CA SER A 102 13.00 9.82 2.14
C SER A 102 13.82 11.12 2.18
N PHE A 103 13.75 11.88 3.27
CA PHE A 103 14.58 13.09 3.45
C PHE A 103 16.06 12.77 3.64
N LYS A 104 16.37 11.60 4.22
CA LYS A 104 17.75 11.13 4.40
C LYS A 104 18.31 10.48 3.14
N ASN A 105 17.49 9.77 2.35
CA ASN A 105 17.86 9.00 1.18
C ASN A 105 17.08 9.45 -0.06
N LYS A 106 17.28 10.70 -0.48
CA LYS A 106 16.51 11.36 -1.56
C LYS A 106 16.67 10.63 -2.90
N GLU A 107 17.91 10.32 -3.28
CA GLU A 107 18.23 9.64 -4.54
C GLU A 107 17.57 8.26 -4.62
N LEU A 108 17.75 7.44 -3.58
CA LEU A 108 17.10 6.13 -3.50
C LEU A 108 15.57 6.25 -3.61
N SER A 109 14.99 7.27 -2.98
CA SER A 109 13.54 7.51 -3.03
C SER A 109 13.07 7.84 -4.45
N ILE A 110 13.80 8.69 -5.19
CA ILE A 110 13.49 8.99 -6.60
C ILE A 110 13.67 7.76 -7.48
N GLN A 111 14.76 7.02 -7.28
CA GLN A 111 15.07 5.82 -8.05
C GLN A 111 14.00 4.74 -7.89
N THR A 112 13.65 4.42 -6.64
CA THR A 112 12.69 3.34 -6.35
C THR A 112 11.24 3.73 -6.61
N ASN A 113 10.84 4.98 -6.37
CA ASN A 113 9.45 5.41 -6.46
C ASN A 113 9.08 6.01 -7.81
N GLY A 114 10.06 6.48 -8.57
CA GLY A 114 9.85 7.15 -9.86
C GLY A 114 10.48 6.42 -11.03
N MET A 115 11.81 6.23 -11.02
CA MET A 115 12.52 5.63 -12.15
C MET A 115 12.18 4.15 -12.35
N SER A 116 11.87 3.42 -11.28
CA SER A 116 11.43 2.02 -11.41
C SER A 116 10.20 1.88 -12.32
N VAL A 117 9.26 2.80 -12.28
CA VAL A 117 8.06 2.80 -13.12
C VAL A 117 8.46 2.88 -14.60
N TYR A 118 9.37 3.78 -14.95
CA TYR A 118 9.95 3.87 -16.29
C TYR A 118 10.58 2.53 -16.71
N TYR A 119 11.38 1.90 -15.87
CA TYR A 119 12.05 0.63 -16.22
C TYR A 119 11.06 -0.49 -16.56
N PHE A 120 9.99 -0.61 -15.76
CA PHE A 120 8.94 -1.59 -16.04
C PHE A 120 8.17 -1.27 -17.32
N LEU A 121 7.71 -0.02 -17.50
CA LEU A 121 6.92 0.36 -18.67
C LEU A 121 7.71 0.24 -19.97
N GLU A 122 8.98 0.66 -19.99
CA GLU A 122 9.85 0.49 -21.14
C GLU A 122 10.10 -1.00 -21.47
N CYS A 123 10.31 -1.82 -20.46
CA CYS A 123 10.45 -3.26 -20.64
C CYS A 123 9.14 -3.90 -21.19
N LEU A 124 7.98 -3.52 -20.67
CA LEU A 124 6.69 -4.07 -21.10
C LEU A 124 6.34 -3.62 -22.52
N LYS A 125 6.60 -2.36 -22.88
CA LYS A 125 6.41 -1.85 -24.25
C LYS A 125 7.05 -2.78 -25.26
N ASN A 126 8.26 -3.24 -24.98
CA ASN A 126 9.06 -4.03 -25.90
C ASN A 126 8.81 -5.55 -25.82
N ASN A 127 8.35 -6.08 -24.66
CA ASN A 127 8.28 -7.54 -24.44
C ASN A 127 6.87 -8.06 -24.13
N SER A 128 5.96 -7.25 -23.61
CA SER A 128 4.60 -7.65 -23.22
C SER A 128 3.62 -6.48 -23.24
N PRO A 129 3.38 -5.84 -24.40
CA PRO A 129 2.59 -4.60 -24.49
C PRO A 129 1.10 -4.76 -24.12
N LYS A 130 0.61 -5.98 -23.99
CA LYS A 130 -0.76 -6.29 -23.58
C LYS A 130 -0.94 -6.38 -22.06
N THR A 131 0.16 -6.35 -21.28
CA THR A 131 0.11 -6.38 -19.82
C THR A 131 -0.58 -5.12 -19.30
N LYS A 132 -1.63 -5.28 -18.51
CA LYS A 132 -2.28 -4.19 -17.81
C LYS A 132 -1.47 -3.84 -16.57
N THR A 133 -1.13 -2.57 -16.40
CA THR A 133 -0.24 -2.12 -15.33
C THR A 133 -0.91 -1.14 -14.39
N TYR A 134 -0.88 -1.46 -13.09
CA TYR A 134 -1.28 -0.56 -12.01
C TYR A 134 -0.06 -0.02 -11.28
N PHE A 135 -0.04 1.26 -10.98
CA PHE A 135 0.95 1.92 -10.14
C PHE A 135 0.30 2.49 -8.87
N ALA A 136 0.85 2.15 -7.71
CA ALA A 136 0.43 2.74 -6.45
C ALA A 136 1.03 4.15 -6.31
N ALA A 137 0.26 5.17 -6.67
CA ALA A 137 0.56 6.56 -6.34
C ALA A 137 0.22 6.83 -4.84
N THR A 138 0.02 8.07 -4.43
CA THR A 138 -0.12 8.42 -3.01
C THR A 138 -0.86 9.73 -2.84
N SER A 139 -1.61 9.88 -1.75
CA SER A 139 -2.17 11.16 -1.31
C SER A 139 -1.12 12.23 -0.99
N GLU A 140 0.13 11.86 -0.76
CA GLU A 140 1.23 12.81 -0.55
C GLU A 140 1.55 13.67 -1.79
N LEU A 141 1.01 13.31 -2.98
CA LEU A 141 1.05 14.18 -4.18
C LEU A 141 0.35 15.51 -3.95
N VAL A 142 -0.66 15.52 -3.10
CA VAL A 142 -1.53 16.67 -2.82
C VAL A 142 -0.80 17.77 -2.07
N GLY A 143 0.04 17.41 -1.11
CA GLY A 143 0.78 18.36 -0.27
C GLY A 143 -0.07 19.11 0.76
N GLY A 144 -1.33 18.69 0.97
CA GLY A 144 -2.29 19.22 1.93
C GLY A 144 -3.65 19.55 1.31
N THR A 145 -4.72 19.35 2.07
CA THR A 145 -6.12 19.61 1.67
C THR A 145 -6.78 20.64 2.57
N GLU A 146 -6.11 21.74 2.80
CA GLU A 146 -6.62 22.82 3.68
C GLU A 146 -7.85 23.50 3.08
N SER A 147 -7.94 23.52 1.75
CA SER A 147 -9.04 24.13 0.98
C SER A 147 -10.20 23.19 0.64
N GLY A 148 -10.10 21.90 0.94
CA GLY A 148 -11.16 20.93 0.61
C GLY A 148 -10.65 19.52 0.32
N ALA A 149 -11.55 18.62 -0.08
CA ALA A 149 -11.20 17.26 -0.49
C ALA A 149 -10.54 17.27 -1.88
N PHE A 150 -9.62 16.35 -2.09
CA PHE A 150 -8.81 16.24 -3.31
C PHE A 150 -9.39 15.20 -4.27
N ASN A 151 -9.46 15.56 -5.54
CA ASN A 151 -9.84 14.68 -6.65
C ASN A 151 -8.74 14.61 -7.75
N GLU A 152 -9.00 13.82 -8.79
CA GLU A 152 -8.04 13.54 -9.86
C GLU A 152 -7.64 14.77 -10.70
N ASN A 153 -8.46 15.83 -10.69
CA ASN A 153 -8.25 17.05 -11.49
C ASN A 153 -7.45 18.12 -10.74
N ASP A 154 -7.22 17.94 -9.45
CA ASP A 154 -6.53 18.91 -8.63
C ASP A 154 -5.03 18.96 -8.92
N LYS A 155 -4.43 20.11 -8.64
CA LYS A 155 -2.99 20.31 -8.83
C LYS A 155 -2.19 19.61 -7.73
N TRP A 156 -1.11 18.99 -8.14
CA TRP A 156 -0.17 18.35 -7.20
C TRP A 156 0.81 19.37 -6.61
N ASN A 157 1.13 19.17 -5.33
CA ASN A 157 2.10 19.97 -4.59
C ASN A 157 2.96 19.06 -3.66
N PRO A 158 3.75 18.14 -4.23
CA PRO A 158 4.53 17.17 -3.44
C PRO A 158 5.55 17.86 -2.54
N LYS A 159 5.53 17.59 -1.23
CA LYS A 159 6.37 18.25 -0.21
C LYS A 159 7.51 17.38 0.34
N SER A 160 7.70 16.18 -0.19
CA SER A 160 8.76 15.28 0.25
C SER A 160 9.44 14.58 -0.94
N PRO A 161 10.69 14.09 -0.80
CA PRO A 161 11.35 13.29 -1.82
C PRO A 161 10.56 12.03 -2.20
N TYR A 162 9.86 11.42 -1.24
CA TYR A 162 8.91 10.33 -1.48
C TYR A 162 7.79 10.76 -2.46
N ALA A 163 7.11 11.86 -2.15
CA ALA A 163 6.02 12.37 -2.97
C ALA A 163 6.50 12.80 -4.38
N ILE A 164 7.69 13.42 -4.48
CA ILE A 164 8.31 13.78 -5.76
C ILE A 164 8.59 12.52 -6.59
N GLY A 165 9.13 11.46 -5.98
CA GLY A 165 9.36 10.18 -6.67
C GLY A 165 8.05 9.56 -7.15
N LYS A 166 7.00 9.56 -6.34
CA LYS A 166 5.68 9.06 -6.72
C LYS A 166 5.04 9.91 -7.83
N ALA A 167 5.21 11.23 -7.81
CA ALA A 167 4.77 12.11 -8.89
C ALA A 167 5.47 11.78 -10.22
N LEU A 168 6.78 11.57 -10.19
CA LEU A 168 7.54 11.14 -11.38
C LEU A 168 7.02 9.80 -11.92
N GLY A 169 6.77 8.81 -11.05
CA GLY A 169 6.20 7.53 -11.46
C GLY A 169 4.83 7.66 -12.13
N ALA A 170 3.94 8.48 -11.56
CA ALA A 170 2.63 8.76 -12.15
C ALA A 170 2.72 9.48 -13.50
N ARG A 171 3.70 10.39 -13.69
CA ARG A 171 3.96 11.03 -14.99
C ARG A 171 4.46 10.05 -16.05
N TRP A 172 5.25 9.04 -15.66
CA TRP A 172 5.61 7.96 -16.59
C TRP A 172 4.38 7.14 -17.01
N ILE A 173 3.45 6.85 -16.11
CA ILE A 173 2.17 6.19 -16.46
C ILE A 173 1.40 7.03 -17.48
N ASP A 174 1.22 8.33 -17.23
CA ASP A 174 0.51 9.24 -18.16
C ASP A 174 1.19 9.30 -19.53
N PHE A 175 2.54 9.35 -19.57
CA PHE A 175 3.31 9.38 -20.80
C PHE A 175 3.10 8.10 -21.63
N TYR A 176 3.31 6.91 -21.02
CA TYR A 176 3.22 5.64 -21.76
C TYR A 176 1.78 5.30 -22.17
N ARG A 177 0.79 5.72 -21.40
CA ARG A 177 -0.62 5.55 -21.77
C ARG A 177 -1.03 6.39 -22.96
N ASN A 178 -0.56 7.64 -23.04
CA ASN A 178 -0.99 8.61 -24.06
C ASN A 178 -0.02 8.73 -25.23
N SER A 179 1.11 8.04 -25.23
CA SER A 179 2.09 8.09 -26.31
C SER A 179 1.61 7.26 -27.51
N ILE A 180 1.74 7.82 -28.72
CA ILE A 180 1.43 7.14 -29.99
C ILE A 180 2.24 5.85 -30.14
N ASP A 181 3.50 5.86 -29.68
CA ASP A 181 4.42 4.74 -29.83
C ASP A 181 4.22 3.62 -28.80
N SER A 182 3.51 3.85 -27.72
CA SER A 182 3.34 2.86 -26.65
C SER A 182 1.91 2.44 -26.41
N ASN A 183 1.00 3.40 -26.19
CA ASN A 183 -0.43 3.18 -25.92
C ASN A 183 -0.69 2.00 -24.96
N LEU A 184 0.08 1.92 -23.86
CA LEU A 184 -0.02 0.84 -22.88
C LEU A 184 -1.28 0.99 -22.04
N PHE A 185 -1.91 -0.13 -21.70
CA PHE A 185 -2.92 -0.11 -20.64
C PHE A 185 -2.24 0.07 -19.29
N CYS A 186 -2.07 1.31 -18.83
CA CYS A 186 -1.49 1.60 -17.54
C CYS A 186 -2.24 2.73 -16.82
N CYS A 187 -2.37 2.59 -15.50
CA CYS A 187 -3.08 3.54 -14.64
C CYS A 187 -2.45 3.63 -13.26
N TYR A 188 -2.81 4.65 -12.49
CA TYR A 188 -2.41 4.78 -11.09
C TYR A 188 -3.60 5.11 -10.18
N GLY A 189 -3.54 4.59 -8.96
CA GLY A 189 -4.44 5.00 -7.88
C GLY A 189 -3.75 5.99 -6.95
N ILE A 190 -4.37 7.16 -6.72
CA ILE A 190 -3.98 8.10 -5.67
C ILE A 190 -4.64 7.62 -4.39
N LEU A 191 -3.99 6.65 -3.74
CA LEU A 191 -4.52 6.07 -2.51
C LEU A 191 -4.24 7.01 -1.34
N PHE A 192 -5.31 7.29 -0.63
CA PHE A 192 -5.22 7.95 0.67
C PHE A 192 -4.75 6.95 1.73
N ASN A 193 -4.60 7.38 2.97
CA ASN A 193 -4.02 6.50 3.97
C ASN A 193 -4.86 5.22 4.10
N HIS A 194 -4.17 4.11 4.17
CA HIS A 194 -4.79 2.80 4.34
C HIS A 194 -3.87 1.90 5.13
N SER A 195 -4.47 1.07 5.94
CA SER A 195 -3.71 0.18 6.81
C SER A 195 -4.47 -1.10 7.11
N ASN A 196 -3.76 -2.11 7.52
CA ASN A 196 -4.28 -3.33 8.13
C ASN A 196 -3.21 -3.95 9.03
N ILE A 197 -3.43 -5.18 9.44
CA ILE A 197 -2.55 -5.95 10.33
C ILE A 197 -1.12 -6.15 9.81
N TYR A 198 -0.86 -5.96 8.51
CA TYR A 198 0.46 -6.12 7.88
C TYR A 198 1.25 -4.81 7.79
N ARG A 199 0.68 -3.68 8.21
CA ARG A 199 1.40 -2.40 8.26
C ARG A 199 2.63 -2.50 9.15
N SER A 200 3.77 -1.97 8.72
CA SER A 200 4.97 -1.90 9.55
C SER A 200 4.73 -1.08 10.82
N LYS A 201 5.31 -1.54 11.95
CA LYS A 201 5.19 -0.90 13.27
C LYS A 201 5.81 0.51 13.32
N ASP A 202 6.57 0.92 12.30
CA ASP A 202 7.15 2.26 12.18
C ASP A 202 6.14 3.33 11.73
N PHE A 203 5.00 2.91 11.16
CA PHE A 203 3.92 3.83 10.79
C PHE A 203 3.03 4.17 11.98
N ALA A 204 2.61 5.44 12.07
CA ALA A 204 1.90 6.00 13.23
C ALA A 204 0.74 5.11 13.72
N ILE A 205 -0.19 4.72 12.83
CA ILE A 205 -1.34 3.88 13.18
C ILE A 205 -0.90 2.56 13.82
N ARG A 206 0.06 1.84 13.20
CA ARG A 206 0.51 0.55 13.74
C ARG A 206 1.36 0.71 14.99
N LYS A 207 2.17 1.77 15.06
CA LYS A 207 2.92 2.12 16.27
C LYS A 207 1.96 2.35 17.44
N ILE A 208 0.86 3.06 17.23
CA ILE A 208 -0.16 3.32 18.24
C ILE A 208 -0.83 2.02 18.68
N THR A 209 -1.40 1.22 17.76
CA THR A 209 -2.15 0.00 18.12
C THR A 209 -1.25 -1.05 18.78
N ASN A 210 -0.03 -1.26 18.26
CA ASN A 210 0.90 -2.23 18.84
C ASN A 210 1.42 -1.81 20.22
N THR A 211 1.73 -0.51 20.40
CA THR A 211 2.20 -0.04 21.70
C THR A 211 1.08 -0.05 22.74
N ALA A 212 -0.16 0.32 22.37
CA ALA A 212 -1.31 0.20 23.26
C ALA A 212 -1.53 -1.26 23.71
N ALA A 213 -1.42 -2.23 22.80
CA ALA A 213 -1.49 -3.65 23.13
C ALA A 213 -0.37 -4.09 24.09
N LYS A 214 0.86 -3.65 23.88
CA LYS A 214 1.99 -3.93 24.76
C LYS A 214 1.83 -3.32 26.15
N ILE A 215 1.30 -2.09 26.24
CA ILE A 215 0.97 -1.42 27.50
C ILE A 215 -0.09 -2.21 28.25
N ALA A 216 -1.16 -2.64 27.57
CA ALA A 216 -2.20 -3.49 28.15
C ALA A 216 -1.68 -4.83 28.71
N LEU A 217 -0.61 -5.37 28.10
CA LEU A 217 0.09 -6.57 28.55
C LEU A 217 1.19 -6.32 29.61
N GLY A 218 1.42 -5.06 30.01
CA GLY A 218 2.50 -4.68 30.92
C GLY A 218 3.91 -4.80 30.34
N LYS A 219 4.04 -4.89 28.99
CA LYS A 219 5.31 -5.07 28.29
C LYS A 219 5.97 -3.75 27.86
N GLU A 220 5.21 -2.67 27.86
CA GLU A 220 5.67 -1.32 27.50
C GLU A 220 5.10 -0.32 28.53
N LYS A 221 5.80 0.82 28.72
CA LYS A 221 5.41 1.82 29.72
C LYS A 221 4.98 3.15 29.12
N GLU A 222 5.31 3.41 27.86
CA GLU A 222 5.01 4.67 27.20
C GLU A 222 4.93 4.51 25.68
N LEU A 223 4.16 5.41 25.03
CA LEU A 223 4.12 5.61 23.59
C LEU A 223 4.72 6.96 23.24
N LYS A 224 5.81 7.00 22.48
CA LYS A 224 6.43 8.25 22.00
C LYS A 224 5.91 8.63 20.63
N LEU A 225 5.36 9.84 20.49
CA LEU A 225 4.88 10.42 19.23
C LEU A 225 5.47 11.82 19.05
N GLY A 226 5.57 12.31 17.79
CA GLY A 226 6.03 13.67 17.52
C GLY A 226 5.00 14.71 17.92
N HIS A 227 3.74 14.50 17.54
CA HIS A 227 2.57 15.32 17.84
C HIS A 227 1.30 14.61 17.39
N LEU A 228 0.12 15.17 17.62
CA LEU A 228 -1.19 14.64 17.17
C LEU A 228 -1.94 15.59 16.22
N GLU A 229 -1.32 16.72 15.85
CA GLU A 229 -1.90 17.76 15.00
C GLU A 229 -1.81 17.39 13.51
N TRP A 230 -2.30 16.22 13.16
CA TRP A 230 -2.45 15.75 11.79
C TRP A 230 -3.75 15.00 11.63
N ALA A 231 -4.35 15.07 10.45
CA ALA A 231 -5.56 14.34 10.11
C ALA A 231 -5.40 13.57 8.81
N ARG A 232 -5.89 12.34 8.79
CA ARG A 232 -5.79 11.45 7.62
C ARG A 232 -7.14 10.82 7.30
N ASP A 233 -7.41 10.73 6.02
CA ASP A 233 -8.44 9.88 5.47
C ASP A 233 -7.89 8.45 5.45
N GLU A 234 -8.44 7.58 6.28
CA GLU A 234 -7.90 6.23 6.53
C GLU A 234 -8.92 5.17 6.16
N HIS A 235 -8.52 4.18 5.35
CA HIS A 235 -9.35 3.03 5.03
C HIS A 235 -8.61 1.70 5.24
N TRP A 236 -9.36 0.60 5.29
CA TRP A 236 -8.76 -0.73 5.43
C TRP A 236 -8.13 -1.16 4.10
N SER A 237 -6.87 -1.62 4.13
CA SER A 237 -6.06 -1.89 2.93
C SER A 237 -6.68 -2.92 1.97
N ASP A 238 -7.45 -3.87 2.46
CA ASP A 238 -8.12 -4.89 1.62
C ASP A 238 -9.08 -4.25 0.60
N PHE A 239 -9.78 -3.21 0.99
CA PHE A 239 -10.67 -2.47 0.08
C PHE A 239 -9.88 -1.68 -0.95
N GLY A 240 -8.76 -1.06 -0.55
CA GLY A 240 -7.82 -0.42 -1.48
C GLY A 240 -7.27 -1.39 -2.52
N CYS A 241 -6.89 -2.61 -2.10
CA CYS A 241 -6.43 -3.66 -3.02
C CYS A 241 -7.52 -4.13 -3.98
N GLU A 242 -8.78 -4.23 -3.52
CA GLU A 242 -9.91 -4.49 -4.40
C GLU A 242 -10.06 -3.38 -5.46
N ALA A 243 -9.91 -2.11 -5.09
CA ALA A 243 -9.94 -1.00 -6.03
C ALA A 243 -8.81 -1.08 -7.06
N MET A 244 -7.57 -1.40 -6.63
CA MET A 244 -6.43 -1.62 -7.54
C MET A 244 -6.76 -2.67 -8.60
N TRP A 245 -7.32 -3.80 -8.19
CA TRP A 245 -7.75 -4.86 -9.10
C TRP A 245 -8.86 -4.39 -10.03
N LYS A 246 -9.91 -3.73 -9.54
CA LYS A 246 -11.03 -3.21 -10.34
C LYS A 246 -10.57 -2.24 -11.42
N MET A 247 -9.57 -1.40 -11.14
CA MET A 247 -9.00 -0.48 -12.11
C MET A 247 -8.43 -1.20 -13.33
N LEU A 248 -7.80 -2.35 -13.15
CA LEU A 248 -7.29 -3.17 -14.26
C LEU A 248 -8.38 -3.98 -14.98
N GLN A 249 -9.60 -4.08 -14.43
CA GLN A 249 -10.72 -4.75 -15.09
C GLN A 249 -11.52 -3.81 -16.03
N LEU A 250 -11.23 -2.51 -16.02
CA LEU A 250 -11.87 -1.53 -16.89
C LEU A 250 -11.55 -1.80 -18.37
N LYS A 251 -12.40 -1.29 -19.27
CA LYS A 251 -12.18 -1.38 -20.72
C LYS A 251 -11.05 -0.47 -21.20
N SER A 252 -10.85 0.66 -20.55
CA SER A 252 -9.79 1.63 -20.82
C SER A 252 -9.13 2.04 -19.49
N PRO A 253 -7.82 2.37 -19.50
CA PRO A 253 -7.12 2.77 -18.29
C PRO A 253 -7.56 4.16 -17.83
N GLU A 254 -7.86 4.28 -16.54
CA GLU A 254 -8.22 5.54 -15.89
C GLU A 254 -7.60 5.61 -14.50
N ASN A 255 -7.25 6.82 -14.04
CA ASN A 255 -6.69 7.06 -12.73
C ASN A 255 -7.81 7.39 -11.73
N PHE A 256 -7.63 7.01 -10.47
CA PHE A 256 -8.64 7.22 -9.43
C PHE A 256 -8.03 7.70 -8.12
N VAL A 257 -8.76 8.59 -7.46
CA VAL A 257 -8.58 8.88 -6.03
C VAL A 257 -9.37 7.85 -5.23
N VAL A 258 -8.71 7.21 -4.27
CA VAL A 258 -9.29 6.17 -3.41
C VAL A 258 -9.10 6.56 -1.96
N GLY A 259 -10.20 6.78 -1.25
CA GLY A 259 -10.25 7.14 0.16
C GLY A 259 -11.69 7.13 0.66
N ASN A 260 -11.90 7.45 1.93
CA ASN A 260 -13.23 7.46 2.54
C ASN A 260 -13.96 8.80 2.43
N GLY A 261 -13.25 9.91 2.13
CA GLY A 261 -13.84 11.26 2.16
C GLY A 261 -14.08 11.77 3.59
N GLU A 262 -13.47 11.15 4.57
CA GLU A 262 -13.54 11.50 5.99
C GLU A 262 -12.16 11.47 6.61
N THR A 263 -11.85 12.41 7.49
CA THR A 263 -10.54 12.47 8.16
C THR A 263 -10.66 12.28 9.65
N HIS A 264 -9.65 11.61 10.22
CA HIS A 264 -9.50 11.40 11.64
C HIS A 264 -8.21 12.05 12.14
N TRP A 265 -8.30 12.80 13.23
CA TRP A 265 -7.16 13.45 13.86
C TRP A 265 -6.30 12.44 14.63
N GLY A 266 -5.02 12.74 14.78
CA GLY A 266 -4.08 11.90 15.51
C GLY A 266 -4.54 11.53 16.93
N GLU A 267 -5.27 12.43 17.60
CA GLU A 267 -5.90 12.18 18.91
C GLU A 267 -6.94 11.05 18.83
N GLU A 268 -7.73 10.97 17.75
CA GLU A 268 -8.73 9.90 17.58
C GLU A 268 -8.08 8.53 17.44
N TYR A 269 -6.88 8.44 16.82
CA TYR A 269 -6.13 7.19 16.72
C TYR A 269 -5.71 6.68 18.10
N VAL A 270 -5.14 7.54 18.94
CA VAL A 270 -4.72 7.14 20.31
C VAL A 270 -5.91 6.88 21.21
N GLU A 271 -6.95 7.70 21.14
CA GLU A 271 -8.18 7.52 21.93
C GLU A 271 -8.84 6.17 21.64
N ASN A 272 -9.08 5.83 20.36
CA ASN A 272 -9.69 4.56 19.99
C ASN A 272 -8.82 3.35 20.38
N ALA A 273 -7.49 3.44 20.16
CA ALA A 273 -6.61 2.32 20.46
C ALA A 273 -6.48 2.04 21.96
N PHE A 274 -6.38 3.05 22.78
CA PHE A 274 -6.26 2.89 24.24
C PHE A 274 -7.60 2.57 24.90
N SER A 275 -8.70 3.17 24.43
CA SER A 275 -10.06 2.85 24.89
C SER A 275 -10.44 1.40 24.64
N PHE A 276 -9.92 0.76 23.57
CA PHE A 276 -10.12 -0.69 23.32
C PHE A 276 -9.65 -1.56 24.51
N PHE A 277 -8.62 -1.11 25.22
CA PHE A 277 -8.07 -1.79 26.39
C PHE A 277 -8.54 -1.19 27.72
N ASN A 278 -9.51 -0.24 27.72
CA ASN A 278 -9.94 0.51 28.89
C ASN A 278 -8.80 1.27 29.61
N ILE A 279 -7.86 1.84 28.85
CA ILE A 279 -6.70 2.59 29.33
C ILE A 279 -6.84 4.05 28.92
N ASN A 280 -6.52 4.99 29.87
CA ASN A 280 -6.45 6.41 29.53
C ASN A 280 -5.09 6.69 28.84
N TRP A 281 -5.12 7.06 27.56
CA TRP A 281 -3.90 7.28 26.78
C TRP A 281 -3.01 8.43 27.29
N ARG A 282 -3.59 9.42 27.99
CA ARG A 282 -2.86 10.60 28.51
C ARG A 282 -1.82 10.23 29.56
N ASP A 283 -1.99 9.08 30.21
CA ASP A 283 -1.04 8.57 31.21
C ASP A 283 0.22 7.97 30.54
N TYR A 284 0.14 7.57 29.27
CA TYR A 284 1.16 6.79 28.58
C TYR A 284 1.77 7.48 27.36
N VAL A 285 1.08 8.42 26.71
CA VAL A 285 1.58 9.11 25.51
C VAL A 285 2.55 10.22 25.94
N LYS A 286 3.75 10.21 25.34
CA LYS A 286 4.78 11.24 25.50
C LYS A 286 5.13 11.83 24.15
N PHE A 287 5.31 13.15 24.09
CA PHE A 287 5.71 13.84 22.87
C PHE A 287 7.22 14.03 22.81
N ASP A 288 7.80 13.76 21.63
CA ASP A 288 9.22 13.89 21.33
C ASP A 288 9.40 14.63 20.01
N ASP A 289 9.93 15.85 20.09
CA ASP A 289 10.11 16.72 18.93
C ASP A 289 11.05 16.13 17.86
N SER A 290 11.95 15.23 18.24
CA SER A 290 12.84 14.54 17.30
C SER A 290 12.10 13.64 16.30
N LEU A 291 10.85 13.27 16.61
CA LEU A 291 9.99 12.45 15.77
C LEU A 291 9.13 13.28 14.81
N LYS A 292 9.16 14.61 14.89
CA LYS A 292 8.43 15.49 13.95
C LYS A 292 9.08 15.44 12.55
N ARG A 293 8.25 15.50 11.53
CA ARG A 293 8.70 15.55 10.14
C ARG A 293 9.04 17.00 9.74
N PRO A 294 10.05 17.23 8.89
CA PRO A 294 10.45 18.59 8.48
C PRO A 294 9.31 19.37 7.78
N ASN A 295 8.50 18.69 6.98
CA ASN A 295 7.39 19.28 6.22
C ASN A 295 6.12 18.41 6.47
N GLU A 296 5.51 18.56 7.65
CA GLU A 296 4.30 17.80 7.95
C GLU A 296 3.12 18.31 7.12
N VAL A 297 2.39 17.40 6.54
CA VAL A 297 1.11 17.67 5.88
C VAL A 297 0.01 17.51 6.94
N VAL A 298 -0.65 18.63 7.28
CA VAL A 298 -1.60 18.66 8.39
C VAL A 298 -2.82 17.80 8.09
N ARG A 299 -3.43 17.95 6.92
CA ARG A 299 -4.67 17.24 6.58
C ARG A 299 -4.62 16.65 5.18
N LEU A 300 -5.11 15.43 5.04
CA LEU A 300 -5.35 14.77 3.77
C LEU A 300 -6.76 14.16 3.77
N ILE A 301 -7.61 14.59 2.83
CA ILE A 301 -8.96 14.08 2.63
C ILE A 301 -9.22 13.86 1.14
N ALA A 302 -9.79 12.70 0.80
CA ALA A 302 -10.16 12.31 -0.56
C ALA A 302 -11.53 12.86 -0.96
N ASP A 303 -11.71 13.13 -2.25
CA ASP A 303 -13.00 13.14 -2.92
C ASP A 303 -13.04 11.93 -3.89
N PRO A 304 -13.55 10.76 -3.44
CA PRO A 304 -13.50 9.53 -4.21
C PRO A 304 -14.74 9.35 -5.12
N ILE A 305 -15.41 10.42 -5.54
CA ILE A 305 -16.68 10.34 -6.28
C ILE A 305 -16.53 9.53 -7.57
N ASN A 306 -15.42 9.72 -8.29
CA ASN A 306 -15.12 9.00 -9.52
C ASN A 306 -14.93 7.49 -9.28
N ALA A 307 -14.20 7.12 -8.22
CA ALA A 307 -14.03 5.72 -7.81
C ALA A 307 -15.37 5.08 -7.39
N LYS A 308 -16.23 5.84 -6.69
CA LYS A 308 -17.58 5.41 -6.32
C LYS A 308 -18.42 5.09 -7.56
N GLU A 309 -18.46 5.98 -8.52
CA GLU A 309 -19.31 5.85 -9.71
C GLU A 309 -18.82 4.76 -10.68
N LYS A 310 -17.51 4.68 -10.92
CA LYS A 310 -16.95 3.80 -11.96
C LYS A 310 -16.42 2.46 -11.46
N LEU A 311 -15.90 2.41 -10.22
CA LEU A 311 -15.38 1.18 -9.62
C LEU A 311 -16.35 0.54 -8.62
N GLY A 312 -17.45 1.22 -8.27
CA GLY A 312 -18.32 0.79 -7.17
C GLY A 312 -17.58 0.83 -5.83
N TRP A 313 -16.72 1.85 -5.64
CA TRP A 313 -16.05 2.07 -4.35
C TRP A 313 -17.08 2.39 -3.28
N ILE A 314 -17.00 1.73 -2.12
CA ILE A 314 -17.88 1.98 -0.98
C ILE A 314 -17.03 2.62 0.11
N GLN A 315 -17.36 3.86 0.44
CA GLN A 315 -16.76 4.58 1.56
C GLN A 315 -17.17 3.95 2.89
N ASN A 316 -16.26 3.98 3.86
CA ASN A 316 -16.54 3.55 5.25
C ASN A 316 -17.21 2.17 5.37
N ARG A 317 -16.80 1.17 4.56
CA ARG A 317 -17.30 -0.21 4.68
C ARG A 317 -17.18 -0.75 6.10
N ILE A 318 -16.13 -0.33 6.81
CA ILE A 318 -16.00 -0.48 8.27
C ILE A 318 -15.73 0.90 8.86
N SER A 319 -16.26 1.16 10.05
CA SER A 319 -16.02 2.44 10.75
C SER A 319 -14.55 2.56 11.15
N PHE A 320 -14.04 3.77 11.29
CA PHE A 320 -12.69 4.03 11.78
C PHE A 320 -12.42 3.35 13.13
N LYS A 321 -13.40 3.38 14.06
CA LYS A 321 -13.30 2.67 15.33
C LYS A 321 -13.14 1.16 15.14
N THR A 322 -13.91 0.55 14.24
CA THR A 322 -13.78 -0.88 13.92
C THR A 322 -12.41 -1.19 13.35
N HIS A 323 -11.89 -0.33 12.45
CA HIS A 323 -10.55 -0.46 11.88
C HIS A 323 -9.48 -0.52 12.99
N ILE A 324 -9.46 0.47 13.88
CA ILE A 324 -8.49 0.51 15.00
C ILE A 324 -8.65 -0.70 15.91
N ASN A 325 -9.89 -1.09 16.24
CA ASN A 325 -10.16 -2.24 17.11
C ASN A 325 -9.65 -3.56 16.54
N LEU A 326 -9.81 -3.78 15.23
CA LEU A 326 -9.28 -4.98 14.56
C LEU A 326 -7.75 -5.03 14.63
N MET A 327 -7.08 -3.90 14.44
CA MET A 327 -5.62 -3.82 14.58
C MET A 327 -5.17 -4.05 16.02
N CYS A 328 -5.83 -3.45 17.00
CA CYS A 328 -5.55 -3.62 18.43
C CYS A 328 -5.71 -5.08 18.87
N LYS A 329 -6.82 -5.72 18.47
CA LYS A 329 -7.07 -7.13 18.77
C LYS A 329 -5.95 -8.02 18.22
N TYR A 330 -5.62 -7.84 16.94
CA TYR A 330 -4.56 -8.60 16.29
C TYR A 330 -3.20 -8.39 16.98
N ASP A 331 -2.86 -7.14 17.31
CA ASP A 331 -1.62 -6.80 17.98
C ASP A 331 -1.55 -7.40 19.40
N TYR A 332 -2.66 -7.38 20.15
CA TYR A 332 -2.73 -7.98 21.49
C TYR A 332 -2.53 -9.49 21.45
N GLU A 333 -3.22 -10.19 20.55
CA GLU A 333 -3.08 -11.62 20.36
C GLU A 333 -1.63 -11.99 19.99
N LEU A 334 -1.04 -11.27 19.02
CA LEU A 334 0.34 -11.47 18.58
C LEU A 334 1.35 -11.24 19.72
N GLU A 335 1.23 -10.14 20.44
CA GLU A 335 2.12 -9.80 21.54
C GLU A 335 1.90 -10.71 22.78
N SER A 336 0.74 -11.35 22.90
CA SER A 336 0.49 -12.40 23.90
C SER A 336 1.12 -13.74 23.56
N GLY A 337 1.74 -13.88 22.37
CA GLY A 337 2.31 -15.15 21.89
C GLY A 337 1.32 -16.07 21.21
N MET A 338 0.09 -15.60 20.93
CA MET A 338 -0.87 -16.31 20.12
C MET A 338 -0.52 -16.17 18.63
N ASN A 339 -1.14 -16.98 17.78
CA ASN A 339 -1.04 -16.86 16.32
C ASN A 339 -2.39 -16.33 15.76
N PRO A 340 -2.57 -14.99 15.71
CA PRO A 340 -3.85 -14.41 15.32
C PRO A 340 -4.18 -14.67 13.86
N GLU A 341 -5.46 -14.93 13.60
CA GLU A 341 -5.95 -15.04 12.23
C GLU A 341 -6.13 -13.64 11.59
N ARG A 342 -5.96 -13.60 10.25
CA ARG A 342 -6.26 -12.41 9.47
C ARG A 342 -7.77 -12.13 9.51
N PRO A 343 -8.22 -10.91 9.84
CA PRO A 343 -9.63 -10.57 9.80
C PRO A 343 -10.22 -10.70 8.38
N ASN A 344 -11.38 -11.36 8.27
CA ASN A 344 -12.15 -11.35 7.02
C ASN A 344 -13.08 -10.13 7.00
N VAL A 345 -12.58 -9.02 6.50
CA VAL A 345 -13.33 -7.74 6.49
C VAL A 345 -14.42 -7.67 5.42
N PHE A 346 -14.41 -8.55 4.43
CA PHE A 346 -15.48 -8.61 3.41
C PHE A 346 -16.77 -9.26 3.93
N SER A 347 -16.73 -9.88 5.11
CA SER A 347 -17.89 -10.45 5.80
C SER A 347 -18.43 -9.58 6.94
N LEU A 348 -17.80 -8.45 7.23
CA LEU A 348 -18.25 -7.46 8.21
C LEU A 348 -19.18 -6.44 7.57
#